data_72bbd0c0917639904ce4612f7773d62a
#
_entry.id   72bbd0c0917639904ce4612f7773d62a
#
_cell.length_a   1.000
_cell.length_b   1.000
_cell.length_c   1.000
_cell.angle_alpha   90.00
_cell.angle_beta   90.00
_cell.angle_gamma   90.00
#
_symmetry.space_group_name_H-M   'P 1'
#
loop_
_entity.id
_entity.type
_entity.pdbx_description
1 polymer ?
#
loop_
_entity_poly.entity_id
_entity_poly.type
_entity_poly.pdbx_seq_one_letter_code
_entity_poly.pdbx_strand_id
1 'polypeptide(L)'
;MADTGDITVWINSPGGDCVAAAQIYNMLMDYPGKVTVKIDGIAASAASVIAMAGTTVLMSPVSMLMIHNPMTVAFGDSAEMQKAIEMLASVKDSIINAYEIKTGLSRAKLSHLMDAETWMDANKAVELGFADGILKRNTTDTLETPMVSMMYSKANVVNSLKEKIAAKCHIAPKTQTPEPTRTHKADDFMDRLNLIKNWR
;
A
#
# COMPACT_ATOMS: atom_id res chain seq x y z
N MET A 1 10.11 33.40 -13.81
CA MET A 1 9.16 33.36 -12.69
C MET A 1 8.43 32.04 -12.80
N ALA A 2 8.44 31.16 -11.78
CA ALA A 2 7.63 29.95 -11.81
C ALA A 2 6.16 30.37 -11.80
N ASP A 3 5.36 29.74 -12.67
CA ASP A 3 3.91 29.91 -12.67
C ASP A 3 3.38 29.45 -11.30
N THR A 4 2.80 30.37 -10.53
CA THR A 4 2.25 30.12 -9.20
C THR A 4 0.75 29.91 -9.25
N GLY A 5 0.21 29.51 -10.40
CA GLY A 5 -1.20 29.23 -10.60
C GLY A 5 -1.71 28.06 -9.78
N ASP A 6 -3.02 27.99 -9.57
CA ASP A 6 -3.65 26.86 -8.89
C ASP A 6 -3.45 25.56 -9.71
N ILE A 7 -3.19 24.44 -9.01
CA ILE A 7 -3.01 23.13 -9.65
C ILE A 7 -4.07 22.14 -9.24
N THR A 8 -4.33 21.17 -10.12
CA THR A 8 -5.18 20.02 -9.83
C THR A 8 -4.37 18.74 -9.95
N VAL A 9 -4.40 17.94 -8.90
CA VAL A 9 -3.75 16.63 -8.84
C VAL A 9 -4.83 15.55 -8.87
N TRP A 10 -4.81 14.71 -9.90
CA TRP A 10 -5.69 13.54 -10.00
C TRP A 10 -5.01 12.32 -9.41
N ILE A 11 -5.73 11.58 -8.56
CA ILE A 11 -5.21 10.39 -7.90
C ILE A 11 -6.07 9.18 -8.23
N ASN A 12 -5.40 8.15 -8.79
CA ASN A 12 -5.91 6.80 -8.92
C ASN A 12 -4.74 5.84 -8.66
N SER A 13 -4.51 5.49 -7.38
CA SER A 13 -3.32 4.74 -6.97
C SER A 13 -3.59 3.88 -5.74
N PRO A 14 -3.08 2.63 -5.73
CA PRO A 14 -3.13 1.77 -4.56
C PRO A 14 -2.11 2.14 -3.48
N GLY A 15 -1.27 3.14 -3.71
CA GLY A 15 -0.17 3.50 -2.84
C GLY A 15 1.18 2.93 -3.29
N GLY A 16 2.08 2.74 -2.34
CA GLY A 16 3.45 2.26 -2.60
C GLY A 16 4.41 2.66 -1.49
N ASP A 17 5.51 3.32 -1.85
CA ASP A 17 6.55 3.72 -0.92
C ASP A 17 6.12 4.92 -0.07
N CYS A 18 6.16 4.76 1.26
CA CYS A 18 5.72 5.79 2.22
C CYS A 18 6.68 6.99 2.24
N VAL A 19 7.98 6.80 2.00
CA VAL A 19 8.96 7.88 2.02
C VAL A 19 8.80 8.75 0.78
N ALA A 20 8.59 8.12 -0.39
CA ALA A 20 8.29 8.84 -1.63
C ALA A 20 6.97 9.62 -1.50
N ALA A 21 5.96 9.03 -0.88
CA ALA A 21 4.69 9.71 -0.63
C ALA A 21 4.83 10.91 0.32
N ALA A 22 5.63 10.78 1.36
CA ALA A 22 5.92 11.87 2.29
C ALA A 22 6.63 13.04 1.57
N GLN A 23 7.56 12.75 0.65
CA GLN A 23 8.22 13.78 -0.14
C GLN A 23 7.22 14.50 -1.06
N ILE A 24 6.37 13.75 -1.76
CA ILE A 24 5.34 14.34 -2.63
C ILE A 24 4.36 15.19 -1.80
N TYR A 25 3.93 14.69 -0.63
CA TYR A 25 3.09 15.44 0.31
C TYR A 25 3.72 16.79 0.66
N ASN A 26 4.99 16.80 1.08
CA ASN A 26 5.69 18.02 1.47
C ASN A 26 5.83 18.98 0.29
N MET A 27 6.17 18.49 -0.91
CA MET A 27 6.26 19.32 -2.11
C MET A 27 4.92 19.99 -2.48
N LEU A 28 3.80 19.30 -2.27
CA LEU A 28 2.47 19.85 -2.50
C LEU A 28 2.06 20.84 -1.40
N MET A 29 2.46 20.58 -0.15
CA MET A 29 2.24 21.51 0.97
C MET A 29 3.04 22.82 0.81
N ASP A 30 4.25 22.74 0.25
CA ASP A 30 5.10 23.89 -0.02
C ASP A 30 4.72 24.64 -1.31
N TYR A 31 3.77 24.11 -2.08
CA TYR A 31 3.35 24.74 -3.32
C TYR A 31 2.62 26.07 -3.06
N PRO A 32 3.03 27.19 -3.70
CA PRO A 32 2.51 28.52 -3.36
C PRO A 32 1.06 28.80 -3.82
N GLY A 33 0.55 28.01 -4.79
CA GLY A 33 -0.83 28.07 -5.27
C GLY A 33 -1.75 27.11 -4.51
N LYS A 34 -3.05 27.14 -4.82
CA LYS A 34 -3.99 26.15 -4.28
C LYS A 34 -3.77 24.80 -4.95
N VAL A 35 -3.78 23.75 -4.15
CA VAL A 35 -3.71 22.36 -4.64
C VAL A 35 -5.08 21.73 -4.49
N THR A 36 -5.76 21.47 -5.60
CA THR A 36 -6.99 20.69 -5.61
C THR A 36 -6.68 19.25 -5.92
N VAL A 37 -6.88 18.35 -4.96
CA VAL A 37 -6.76 16.91 -5.18
C VAL A 37 -8.11 16.35 -5.60
N LYS A 38 -8.13 15.52 -6.65
CA LYS A 38 -9.32 14.81 -7.12
C LYS A 38 -9.04 13.32 -7.16
N ILE A 39 -9.78 12.55 -6.36
CA ILE A 39 -9.70 11.08 -6.34
C ILE A 39 -10.80 10.55 -7.26
N ASP A 40 -10.41 10.03 -8.42
CA ASP A 40 -11.36 9.55 -9.44
C ASP A 40 -11.53 8.03 -9.49
N GLY A 41 -10.62 7.27 -8.91
CA GLY A 41 -10.71 5.83 -8.73
C GLY A 41 -10.43 5.45 -7.28
N ILE A 42 -9.17 5.42 -6.90
CA ILE A 42 -8.76 5.05 -5.55
C ILE A 42 -7.57 5.88 -5.07
N ALA A 43 -7.57 6.24 -3.80
CA ALA A 43 -6.41 6.72 -3.07
C ALA A 43 -6.17 5.82 -1.86
N ALA A 44 -5.31 4.80 -2.01
CA ALA A 44 -5.07 3.84 -0.94
C ALA A 44 -3.66 3.95 -0.37
N SER A 45 -3.50 3.64 0.93
CA SER A 45 -2.19 3.55 1.57
C SER A 45 -1.39 4.86 1.38
N ALA A 46 -0.16 4.78 0.88
CA ALA A 46 0.70 5.93 0.61
C ALA A 46 0.05 7.02 -0.28
N ALA A 47 -0.84 6.63 -1.21
CA ALA A 47 -1.57 7.60 -2.05
C ALA A 47 -2.59 8.42 -1.25
N SER A 48 -3.16 7.87 -0.18
CA SER A 48 -4.04 8.63 0.71
C SER A 48 -3.29 9.70 1.49
N VAL A 49 -2.01 9.45 1.83
CA VAL A 49 -1.14 10.47 2.45
C VAL A 49 -0.91 11.65 1.50
N ILE A 50 -0.60 11.36 0.23
CA ILE A 50 -0.45 12.40 -0.81
C ILE A 50 -1.72 13.22 -0.94
N ALA A 51 -2.90 12.57 -0.91
CA ALA A 51 -4.18 13.25 -1.02
C ALA A 51 -4.40 14.29 0.08
N MET A 52 -3.88 14.06 1.28
CA MET A 52 -4.01 14.99 2.43
C MET A 52 -3.26 16.31 2.23
N ALA A 53 -2.35 16.42 1.28
CA ALA A 53 -1.69 17.68 0.94
C ALA A 53 -2.61 18.66 0.18
N GLY A 54 -3.77 18.19 -0.28
CA GLY A 54 -4.71 19.05 -1.00
C GLY A 54 -5.30 20.14 -0.10
N THR A 55 -5.20 21.39 -0.57
CA THR A 55 -5.98 22.51 0.00
C THR A 55 -7.46 22.16 -0.03
N THR A 56 -7.88 21.52 -1.12
CA THR A 56 -9.22 20.95 -1.30
C THR A 56 -9.08 19.52 -1.83
N VAL A 57 -9.74 18.56 -1.18
CA VAL A 57 -9.76 17.15 -1.58
C VAL A 57 -11.19 16.78 -1.99
N LEU A 58 -11.36 16.37 -3.23
CA LEU A 58 -12.65 15.99 -3.80
C LEU A 58 -12.62 14.51 -4.24
N MET A 59 -13.69 13.80 -3.97
CA MET A 59 -13.84 12.40 -4.39
C MET A 59 -14.92 12.24 -5.44
N SER A 60 -14.65 11.41 -6.45
CA SER A 60 -15.71 10.97 -7.36
C SER A 60 -16.75 10.13 -6.60
N PRO A 61 -18.03 10.12 -7.01
CA PRO A 61 -19.10 9.43 -6.26
C PRO A 61 -18.85 7.94 -6.03
N VAL A 62 -18.04 7.29 -6.88
CA VAL A 62 -17.73 5.85 -6.82
C VAL A 62 -16.25 5.58 -6.50
N SER A 63 -15.50 6.61 -6.14
CA SER A 63 -14.09 6.46 -5.74
C SER A 63 -13.97 5.98 -4.29
N MET A 64 -12.81 5.42 -3.98
CA MET A 64 -12.50 4.86 -2.66
C MET A 64 -11.27 5.53 -2.06
N LEU A 65 -11.22 5.61 -0.75
CA LEU A 65 -10.04 5.98 0.01
C LEU A 65 -9.76 4.88 1.04
N MET A 66 -8.49 4.49 1.20
CA MET A 66 -8.11 3.48 2.18
C MET A 66 -6.89 3.90 2.98
N ILE A 67 -6.97 3.70 4.28
CA ILE A 67 -5.86 3.89 5.20
C ILE A 67 -5.57 2.61 5.98
N HIS A 68 -4.30 2.31 6.18
CA HIS A 68 -3.83 1.18 6.96
C HIS A 68 -2.44 1.43 7.56
N ASN A 69 -1.97 0.50 8.39
CA ASN A 69 -0.63 0.56 8.93
C ASN A 69 0.45 0.37 7.85
N PRO A 70 1.60 1.05 7.96
CA PRO A 70 2.74 0.78 7.11
C PRO A 70 3.21 -0.66 7.26
N MET A 71 3.77 -1.20 6.18
CA MET A 71 4.27 -2.58 6.13
C MET A 71 5.69 -2.59 5.57
N THR A 72 6.49 -3.54 6.03
CA THR A 72 7.81 -3.82 5.48
C THR A 72 8.08 -5.32 5.46
N VAL A 73 9.18 -5.70 4.81
CA VAL A 73 9.77 -7.04 4.89
C VAL A 73 11.13 -6.88 5.52
N ALA A 74 11.40 -7.60 6.59
CA ALA A 74 12.68 -7.58 7.28
C ALA A 74 13.27 -9.00 7.34
N PHE A 75 14.60 -9.08 7.30
CA PHE A 75 15.35 -10.32 7.40
C PHE A 75 16.49 -10.10 8.40
N GLY A 76 16.77 -11.09 9.20
CA GLY A 76 17.85 -11.04 10.18
C GLY A 76 17.51 -11.73 11.48
N ASP A 77 18.24 -11.41 12.52
CA ASP A 77 18.01 -11.90 13.87
C ASP A 77 16.91 -11.10 14.62
N SER A 78 16.71 -11.42 15.89
CA SER A 78 15.68 -10.78 16.71
C SER A 78 15.90 -9.27 16.87
N ALA A 79 17.16 -8.81 16.88
CA ALA A 79 17.47 -7.40 16.99
C ALA A 79 17.10 -6.63 15.70
N GLU A 80 17.35 -7.22 14.53
CA GLU A 80 16.93 -6.64 13.25
C GLU A 80 15.39 -6.60 13.12
N MET A 81 14.68 -7.63 13.60
CA MET A 81 13.22 -7.61 13.65
C MET A 81 12.70 -6.48 14.56
N GLN A 82 13.32 -6.30 15.73
CA GLN A 82 12.94 -5.24 16.66
C GLN A 82 13.13 -3.85 16.05
N LYS A 83 14.26 -3.59 15.37
CA LYS A 83 14.49 -2.34 14.64
C LYS A 83 13.44 -2.10 13.55
N ALA A 84 13.02 -3.13 12.83
CA ALA A 84 11.97 -3.01 11.83
C ALA A 84 10.62 -2.63 12.44
N ILE A 85 10.27 -3.16 13.61
CA ILE A 85 9.06 -2.80 14.36
C ILE A 85 9.11 -1.34 14.79
N GLU A 86 10.24 -0.88 15.34
CA GLU A 86 10.43 0.51 15.76
C GLU A 86 10.37 1.49 14.58
N MET A 87 10.96 1.12 13.45
CA MET A 87 10.86 1.89 12.21
C MET A 87 9.40 2.02 11.75
N LEU A 88 8.64 0.91 11.73
CA LEU A 88 7.24 0.93 11.33
C LEU A 88 6.39 1.79 12.27
N ALA A 89 6.66 1.78 13.57
CA ALA A 89 5.99 2.65 14.52
C ALA A 89 6.25 4.13 14.20
N SER A 90 7.51 4.50 13.93
CA SER A 90 7.89 5.86 13.54
C SER A 90 7.24 6.31 12.23
N VAL A 91 7.19 5.42 11.24
CA VAL A 91 6.51 5.68 9.95
C VAL A 91 5.01 5.87 10.17
N LYS A 92 4.37 5.03 11.00
CA LYS A 92 2.96 5.16 11.35
C LYS A 92 2.67 6.54 11.98
N ASP A 93 3.48 6.96 12.94
CA ASP A 93 3.34 8.26 13.58
C ASP A 93 3.47 9.42 12.58
N SER A 94 4.41 9.33 11.65
CA SER A 94 4.59 10.31 10.58
C SER A 94 3.36 10.40 9.67
N ILE A 95 2.79 9.26 9.28
CA ILE A 95 1.56 9.20 8.47
C ILE A 95 0.37 9.81 9.22
N ILE A 96 0.24 9.51 10.51
CA ILE A 96 -0.83 10.07 11.36
C ILE A 96 -0.77 11.59 11.38
N ASN A 97 0.41 12.22 11.35
CA ASN A 97 0.52 13.67 11.31
C ASN A 97 -0.21 14.27 10.08
N ALA A 98 -0.04 13.69 8.90
CA ALA A 98 -0.72 14.17 7.70
C ALA A 98 -2.25 14.02 7.82
N TYR A 99 -2.73 12.90 8.35
CA TYR A 99 -4.16 12.68 8.57
C TYR A 99 -4.73 13.61 9.65
N GLU A 100 -4.03 13.81 10.74
CA GLU A 100 -4.45 14.71 11.84
C GLU A 100 -4.59 16.15 11.35
N ILE A 101 -3.60 16.66 10.60
CA ILE A 101 -3.63 18.02 10.02
C ILE A 101 -4.85 18.19 9.11
N LYS A 102 -5.16 17.21 8.27
CA LYS A 102 -6.27 17.30 7.32
C LYS A 102 -7.63 17.11 7.97
N THR A 103 -7.76 16.08 8.83
CA THR A 103 -9.08 15.64 9.35
C THR A 103 -9.47 16.30 10.67
N GLY A 104 -8.49 16.74 11.46
CA GLY A 104 -8.70 17.19 12.85
C GLY A 104 -9.09 16.06 13.82
N LEU A 105 -9.06 14.80 13.40
CA LEU A 105 -9.33 13.66 14.27
C LEU A 105 -8.17 13.42 15.24
N SER A 106 -8.47 12.89 16.43
CA SER A 106 -7.45 12.53 17.39
C SER A 106 -6.54 11.40 16.88
N ARG A 107 -5.26 11.43 17.25
CA ARG A 107 -4.26 10.40 16.93
C ARG A 107 -4.74 8.99 17.29
N ALA A 108 -5.38 8.83 18.45
CA ALA A 108 -5.93 7.56 18.89
C ALA A 108 -7.02 7.04 17.92
N LYS A 109 -7.91 7.91 17.45
CA LYS A 109 -8.94 7.55 16.45
C LYS A 109 -8.30 7.19 15.12
N LEU A 110 -7.32 7.96 14.65
CA LEU A 110 -6.59 7.70 13.42
C LEU A 110 -5.83 6.39 13.49
N SER A 111 -5.11 6.12 14.60
CA SER A 111 -4.43 4.84 14.82
C SER A 111 -5.41 3.67 14.74
N HIS A 112 -6.56 3.76 15.40
CA HIS A 112 -7.57 2.71 15.36
C HIS A 112 -8.11 2.47 13.93
N LEU A 113 -8.35 3.54 13.16
CA LEU A 113 -8.79 3.42 11.76
C LEU A 113 -7.72 2.74 10.89
N MET A 114 -6.44 3.05 11.12
CA MET A 114 -5.32 2.41 10.42
C MET A 114 -5.16 0.94 10.83
N ASP A 115 -5.29 0.61 12.12
CA ASP A 115 -5.22 -0.76 12.62
C ASP A 115 -6.32 -1.65 12.02
N ALA A 116 -7.50 -1.05 11.79
CA ALA A 116 -8.65 -1.72 11.18
C ALA A 116 -8.57 -1.84 9.65
N GLU A 117 -7.56 -1.28 8.99
CA GLU A 117 -7.50 -1.16 7.51
C GLU A 117 -8.82 -0.59 6.98
N THR A 118 -9.03 0.71 7.24
CA THR A 118 -10.32 1.34 6.96
C THR A 118 -10.46 1.73 5.50
N TRP A 119 -11.49 1.17 4.86
CA TRP A 119 -11.96 1.54 3.53
C TRP A 119 -13.11 2.53 3.64
N MET A 120 -13.03 3.60 2.88
CA MET A 120 -14.02 4.69 2.89
C MET A 120 -14.52 4.94 1.48
N ASP A 121 -15.85 4.96 1.31
CA ASP A 121 -16.47 5.57 0.15
C ASP A 121 -16.38 7.10 0.24
N ALA A 122 -16.86 7.80 -0.79
CA ALA A 122 -16.80 9.26 -0.83
C ALA A 122 -17.57 9.93 0.33
N ASN A 123 -18.70 9.37 0.75
CA ASN A 123 -19.51 9.94 1.84
C ASN A 123 -18.79 9.77 3.18
N LYS A 124 -18.25 8.57 3.43
CA LYS A 124 -17.52 8.27 4.67
C LYS A 124 -16.22 9.06 4.78
N ALA A 125 -15.52 9.26 3.67
CA ALA A 125 -14.32 10.10 3.64
C ALA A 125 -14.63 11.57 3.98
N VAL A 126 -15.74 12.10 3.48
CA VAL A 126 -16.21 13.46 3.83
C VAL A 126 -16.65 13.52 5.30
N GLU A 127 -17.40 12.54 5.79
CA GLU A 127 -17.82 12.47 7.20
C GLU A 127 -16.64 12.51 8.17
N LEU A 128 -15.56 11.80 7.83
CA LEU A 128 -14.34 11.71 8.66
C LEU A 128 -13.33 12.82 8.39
N GLY A 129 -13.59 13.73 7.45
CA GLY A 129 -12.72 14.87 7.12
C GLY A 129 -11.53 14.54 6.22
N PHE A 130 -11.45 13.32 5.64
CA PHE A 130 -10.43 12.97 4.66
C PHE A 130 -10.68 13.62 3.28
N ALA A 131 -11.92 13.98 3.00
CA ALA A 131 -12.30 14.73 1.81
C ALA A 131 -13.19 15.92 2.16
N ASP A 132 -13.10 16.99 1.37
CA ASP A 132 -13.89 18.21 1.56
C ASP A 132 -15.22 18.15 0.83
N GLY A 133 -15.37 17.22 -0.14
CA GLY A 133 -16.62 17.08 -0.88
C GLY A 133 -16.58 16.00 -1.94
N ILE A 134 -17.75 15.81 -2.57
CA ILE A 134 -17.95 14.86 -3.66
C ILE A 134 -18.07 15.62 -4.97
N LEU A 135 -17.34 15.17 -6.00
CA LEU A 135 -17.41 15.73 -7.34
C LEU A 135 -18.84 15.59 -7.90
N LYS A 136 -19.46 16.71 -8.22
CA LYS A 136 -20.71 16.72 -8.97
C LYS A 136 -20.37 16.65 -10.45
N ARG A 137 -20.98 15.73 -11.17
CA ARG A 137 -20.82 15.63 -12.62
C ARG A 137 -21.48 16.88 -13.26
N ASN A 138 -20.65 17.74 -13.84
CA ASN A 138 -21.18 18.72 -14.77
C ASN A 138 -21.53 17.95 -16.06
N THR A 139 -22.76 18.01 -16.50
CA THR A 139 -23.30 17.27 -17.65
C THR A 139 -22.69 17.69 -19.01
N THR A 140 -21.63 18.50 -19.01
CA THR A 140 -20.94 19.01 -20.19
C THR A 140 -19.58 18.40 -20.48
N ASP A 141 -18.98 17.63 -19.55
CA ASP A 141 -17.69 17.00 -19.77
C ASP A 141 -17.84 15.51 -20.06
N THR A 142 -17.88 15.17 -21.34
CA THR A 142 -17.70 13.78 -21.81
C THR A 142 -16.22 13.41 -21.67
N LEU A 143 -15.78 13.01 -20.49
CA LEU A 143 -14.49 12.35 -20.32
C LEU A 143 -14.69 10.84 -20.45
N GLU A 144 -14.06 10.26 -21.46
CA GLU A 144 -13.94 8.82 -21.60
C GLU A 144 -13.26 8.25 -20.33
N THR A 145 -14.00 7.48 -19.54
CA THR A 145 -13.49 6.84 -18.34
C THR A 145 -12.65 5.63 -18.73
N PRO A 146 -11.36 5.56 -18.41
CA PRO A 146 -10.61 4.32 -18.56
C PRO A 146 -11.22 3.26 -17.64
N MET A 147 -11.59 2.10 -18.20
CA MET A 147 -11.98 0.94 -17.40
C MET A 147 -10.77 0.44 -16.61
N VAL A 148 -10.70 0.76 -15.33
CA VAL A 148 -9.71 0.19 -14.42
C VAL A 148 -10.36 -0.95 -13.63
N SER A 149 -9.84 -2.14 -13.83
CA SER A 149 -10.24 -3.35 -13.11
C SER A 149 -9.99 -3.19 -11.61
N MET A 150 -11.03 -3.30 -10.80
CA MET A 150 -10.93 -3.26 -9.33
C MET A 150 -10.35 -4.57 -8.79
N MET A 151 -9.04 -4.66 -8.60
CA MET A 151 -8.39 -5.75 -7.87
C MET A 151 -7.28 -5.24 -6.93
N TYR A 152 -7.66 -4.42 -5.96
CA TYR A 152 -6.72 -4.00 -4.92
C TYR A 152 -7.09 -4.67 -3.59
N SER A 153 -6.76 -5.95 -3.49
CA SER A 153 -6.74 -6.62 -2.19
C SER A 153 -5.37 -6.40 -1.51
N LYS A 154 -5.30 -6.50 -0.19
CA LYS A 154 -4.04 -6.52 0.57
C LYS A 154 -3.01 -7.49 -0.04
N ALA A 155 -3.47 -8.63 -0.54
CA ALA A 155 -2.65 -9.62 -1.25
C ALA A 155 -2.01 -9.05 -2.52
N ASN A 156 -2.74 -8.27 -3.32
CA ASN A 156 -2.22 -7.69 -4.56
C ASN A 156 -1.19 -6.58 -4.29
N VAL A 157 -1.42 -5.74 -3.25
CA VAL A 157 -0.45 -4.73 -2.83
C VAL A 157 0.83 -5.39 -2.34
N VAL A 158 0.72 -6.44 -1.51
CA VAL A 158 1.86 -7.22 -1.01
C VAL A 158 2.59 -7.93 -2.16
N ASN A 159 1.86 -8.52 -3.12
CA ASN A 159 2.47 -9.20 -4.26
C ASN A 159 3.20 -8.21 -5.19
N SER A 160 2.61 -7.06 -5.48
CA SER A 160 3.27 -6.00 -6.26
C SER A 160 4.54 -5.49 -5.56
N LEU A 161 4.51 -5.36 -4.23
CA LEU A 161 5.68 -4.98 -3.45
C LEU A 161 6.77 -6.07 -3.49
N LYS A 162 6.39 -7.35 -3.36
CA LYS A 162 7.31 -8.49 -3.47
C LYS A 162 7.95 -8.57 -4.85
N GLU A 163 7.19 -8.36 -5.92
CA GLU A 163 7.71 -8.33 -7.30
C GLU A 163 8.72 -7.20 -7.51
N LYS A 164 8.43 -6.00 -6.99
CA LYS A 164 9.35 -4.86 -7.05
C LYS A 164 10.64 -5.10 -6.26
N ILE A 165 10.55 -5.75 -5.10
CA ILE A 165 11.71 -6.14 -4.29
C ILE A 165 12.53 -7.20 -5.03
N ALA A 166 11.89 -8.23 -5.56
CA ALA A 166 12.55 -9.28 -6.34
C ALA A 166 13.27 -8.73 -7.57
N ALA A 167 12.65 -7.79 -8.29
CA ALA A 167 13.24 -7.13 -9.44
C ALA A 167 14.47 -6.26 -9.08
N LYS A 168 14.45 -5.60 -7.92
CA LYS A 168 15.58 -4.78 -7.45
C LYS A 168 16.73 -5.59 -6.84
N CYS A 169 16.42 -6.73 -6.23
CA CYS A 169 17.44 -7.55 -5.57
C CYS A 169 18.23 -8.45 -6.52
N HIS A 170 17.96 -8.48 -7.82
CA HIS A 170 18.65 -9.32 -8.81
C HIS A 170 18.87 -10.76 -8.33
N ILE A 171 17.92 -11.33 -7.60
CA ILE A 171 17.93 -12.73 -7.23
C ILE A 171 17.59 -13.49 -8.52
N ALA A 172 18.64 -13.88 -9.28
CA ALA A 172 18.45 -14.82 -10.36
C ALA A 172 17.69 -16.02 -9.78
N PRO A 173 16.60 -16.48 -10.41
CA PRO A 173 15.93 -17.69 -9.96
C PRO A 173 16.99 -18.77 -9.93
N LYS A 174 17.26 -19.33 -8.75
CA LYS A 174 18.05 -20.56 -8.66
C LYS A 174 17.31 -21.56 -9.52
N THR A 175 17.86 -21.86 -10.68
CA THR A 175 17.44 -22.99 -11.48
C THR A 175 17.49 -24.17 -10.52
N GLN A 176 16.33 -24.63 -10.06
CA GLN A 176 16.26 -25.87 -9.33
C GLN A 176 16.69 -26.93 -10.35
N THR A 177 17.94 -27.33 -10.23
CA THR A 177 18.36 -28.59 -10.84
C THR A 177 17.38 -29.61 -10.30
N PRO A 178 16.63 -30.34 -11.14
CA PRO A 178 15.74 -31.35 -10.64
C PRO A 178 16.58 -32.30 -9.80
N GLU A 179 16.25 -32.37 -8.51
CA GLU A 179 16.84 -33.35 -7.62
C GLU A 179 16.60 -34.71 -8.28
N PRO A 180 17.64 -35.56 -8.49
CA PRO A 180 17.44 -36.83 -9.13
C PRO A 180 16.45 -37.59 -8.25
N THR A 181 15.29 -37.88 -8.82
CA THR A 181 14.26 -38.71 -8.19
C THR A 181 14.97 -40.00 -7.81
N ARG A 182 15.29 -40.17 -6.52
CA ARG A 182 15.75 -41.43 -5.99
C ARG A 182 14.61 -42.42 -6.16
N THR A 183 14.54 -43.09 -7.29
CA THR A 183 13.77 -44.30 -7.46
C THR A 183 14.40 -45.35 -6.57
N HIS A 184 13.88 -45.49 -5.37
CA HIS A 184 14.20 -46.64 -4.51
C HIS A 184 13.68 -47.86 -5.27
N LYS A 185 14.57 -48.67 -5.79
CA LYS A 185 14.18 -49.96 -6.38
C LYS A 185 13.54 -50.78 -5.28
N ALA A 186 12.49 -51.52 -5.61
CA ALA A 186 11.76 -52.38 -4.67
C ALA A 186 12.71 -53.34 -3.92
N ASP A 187 13.82 -53.70 -4.56
CA ASP A 187 14.89 -54.55 -3.99
C ASP A 187 15.56 -53.92 -2.74
N ASP A 188 15.81 -52.59 -2.74
CA ASP A 188 16.37 -51.86 -1.57
C ASP A 188 15.41 -51.91 -0.35
N PHE A 189 14.12 -52.03 -0.59
CA PHE A 189 13.13 -52.13 0.48
C PHE A 189 13.08 -53.56 1.05
N MET A 190 13.25 -54.56 0.20
CA MET A 190 13.29 -55.98 0.61
C MET A 190 14.58 -56.29 1.38
N ASP A 191 15.71 -55.73 1.02
CA ASP A 191 16.98 -55.88 1.75
C ASP A 191 16.90 -55.25 3.16
N ARG A 192 16.26 -54.10 3.31
CA ARG A 192 16.02 -53.50 4.62
C ARG A 192 15.06 -54.31 5.49
N LEU A 193 14.03 -54.92 4.91
CA LEU A 193 13.10 -55.80 5.60
C LEU A 193 13.78 -57.10 6.07
N ASN A 194 14.70 -57.67 5.30
CA ASN A 194 15.48 -58.84 5.65
C ASN A 194 16.47 -58.61 6.79
N LEU A 195 17.07 -57.38 6.84
CA LEU A 195 17.95 -56.96 7.96
C LEU A 195 17.16 -56.92 9.30
N ILE A 196 15.90 -56.49 9.27
CA ILE A 196 15.07 -56.42 10.48
C ILE A 196 14.61 -57.82 10.94
N LYS A 197 14.39 -58.77 10.03
CA LYS A 197 14.00 -60.14 10.34
C LYS A 197 15.10 -60.96 11.01
N ASN A 198 16.38 -60.60 10.83
CA ASN A 198 17.52 -61.29 11.40
C ASN A 198 17.98 -60.75 12.77
N TRP A 199 17.23 -59.82 13.33
CA TRP A 199 17.42 -59.33 14.71
C TRP A 199 16.43 -60.04 15.66
N ARG A 200 16.72 -61.29 15.94
CA ARG A 200 16.16 -62.06 17.07
C ARG A 200 17.27 -62.92 17.68
#